data_f1706c2b1fe59e844b2960d2300cde1f
#
_entry.id   f1706c2b1fe59e844b2960d2300cde1f
#
_cell.length_a   1.000
_cell.length_b   1.000
_cell.length_c   1.000
_cell.angle_alpha   90.00
_cell.angle_beta   90.00
_cell.angle_gamma   90.00
#
_symmetry.space_group_name_H-M   'P 1'
#
loop_
_entity.id
_entity.type
_entity.pdbx_description
1 polymer ?
#
loop_
_entity_poly.entity_id
_entity_poly.type
_entity_poly.pdbx_seq_one_letter_code
_entity_poly.pdbx_strand_id
1 'polypeptide(L)'
;MYKYLPITDVYAREILDSRGNPTIEVEVLAGDEFCGRASVPSGASTGKHEALELRDKEERYGGLGVQQAADHVNARIAPEVIGMNVLDQAAVDQTMIRLDGTKNKSNLGANAMLGVSLATARAAAGALGLPLYSYLGGTNVKKLPVPMMNIMNGGRHADNTIDIQEFMIMPVGAENFKNGLQMCAEVYHELKQLLKRLEYSTAVGDEGGFAPDLHNADEVLRLMVKAVEKAGYQPGKEVAIALDVAASELYDKNFKKYVFDGEAKKKGYKIVRSAEELIDYYEEMIEKYPVVSIEDPLDEDDWEGWKTLTDRLGERVQLVGDDLFVTNTRRLAKGIRRKAANAILIKVNQIGTLTESFEAVKMAQNAGYKTVISHRSGETADTFIADIAVAAEAGQIKTGAPCRSERVEKYNQLLRIEERLGDVAEYQNPFVQKTDELKDSLAL
;
A
#
# COMPACT_ATOMS: atom_id res chain seq x y z
N MET A 1 -38.45 6.60 -3.99
CA MET A 1 -38.02 7.86 -4.63
C MET A 1 -36.49 7.85 -4.63
N TYR A 2 -35.87 7.99 -5.79
CA TYR A 2 -34.36 8.05 -5.89
C TYR A 2 -33.87 9.31 -5.18
N LYS A 3 -32.94 9.17 -4.21
CA LYS A 3 -32.38 10.32 -3.50
C LYS A 3 -31.36 10.99 -4.43
N TYR A 4 -31.62 12.23 -4.81
CA TYR A 4 -30.72 13.08 -5.57
C TYR A 4 -30.15 14.15 -4.66
N LEU A 5 -28.80 14.17 -4.54
CA LEU A 5 -28.10 15.17 -3.75
C LEU A 5 -27.00 15.77 -4.62
N PRO A 6 -27.19 17.01 -5.13
CA PRO A 6 -26.25 17.59 -6.06
C PRO A 6 -24.93 17.95 -5.39
N ILE A 7 -23.84 17.78 -6.09
CA ILE A 7 -22.56 18.43 -5.78
C ILE A 7 -22.77 19.93 -6.04
N THR A 8 -22.54 20.78 -5.04
CA THR A 8 -22.76 22.22 -5.12
C THR A 8 -21.46 23.00 -5.24
N ASP A 9 -20.35 22.46 -4.76
CA ASP A 9 -19.01 23.04 -4.93
C ASP A 9 -17.91 21.98 -4.91
N VAL A 10 -16.80 22.29 -5.60
CA VAL A 10 -15.56 21.47 -5.59
C VAL A 10 -14.38 22.43 -5.57
N TYR A 11 -13.55 22.31 -4.54
CA TYR A 11 -12.39 23.17 -4.36
C TYR A 11 -11.13 22.37 -4.02
N ALA A 12 -10.01 22.69 -4.65
CA ALA A 12 -8.73 22.10 -4.40
C ALA A 12 -7.69 23.13 -3.97
N ARG A 13 -6.78 22.70 -3.12
CA ARG A 13 -5.62 23.46 -2.67
C ARG A 13 -4.36 22.61 -2.59
N GLU A 14 -3.22 23.28 -2.61
CA GLU A 14 -1.94 22.67 -2.30
C GLU A 14 -1.74 22.59 -0.79
N ILE A 15 -1.28 21.42 -0.30
CA ILE A 15 -0.86 21.17 1.08
C ILE A 15 0.51 20.49 1.09
N LEU A 16 1.09 20.21 2.24
CA LEU A 16 2.35 19.46 2.34
C LEU A 16 2.12 18.01 2.76
N ASP A 17 2.89 17.10 2.18
CA ASP A 17 2.99 15.70 2.58
C ASP A 17 3.97 15.51 3.76
N SER A 18 4.12 14.28 4.25
CA SER A 18 4.99 13.91 5.38
C SER A 18 6.48 14.13 5.12
N ARG A 19 6.88 14.37 3.87
CA ARG A 19 8.25 14.71 3.46
C ARG A 19 8.46 16.22 3.28
N GLY A 20 7.40 17.02 3.47
CA GLY A 20 7.41 18.46 3.22
C GLY A 20 7.29 18.82 1.73
N ASN A 21 6.92 17.87 0.88
CA ASN A 21 6.66 18.15 -0.53
C ASN A 21 5.18 18.49 -0.74
N PRO A 22 4.86 19.37 -1.72
CA PRO A 22 3.49 19.68 -2.07
C PRO A 22 2.71 18.45 -2.51
N THR A 23 1.45 18.38 -2.07
CA THR A 23 0.43 17.49 -2.60
C THR A 23 -0.93 18.19 -2.63
N ILE A 24 -1.94 17.54 -3.21
CA ILE A 24 -3.28 18.13 -3.38
C ILE A 24 -4.25 17.67 -2.28
N GLU A 25 -5.05 18.61 -1.79
CA GLU A 25 -6.23 18.36 -0.98
C GLU A 25 -7.46 18.90 -1.70
N VAL A 26 -8.53 18.11 -1.72
CA VAL A 26 -9.79 18.47 -2.39
C VAL A 26 -10.94 18.40 -1.40
N GLU A 27 -11.84 19.38 -1.49
CA GLU A 27 -13.13 19.41 -0.82
C GLU A 27 -14.26 19.32 -1.85
N VAL A 28 -15.26 18.50 -1.57
CA VAL A 28 -16.51 18.38 -2.33
C VAL A 28 -17.65 18.70 -1.38
N LEU A 29 -18.46 19.72 -1.73
CA LEU A 29 -19.67 20.08 -1.01
C LEU A 29 -20.90 19.50 -1.73
N ALA A 30 -21.77 18.85 -0.98
CA ALA A 30 -23.00 18.27 -1.49
C ALA A 30 -24.22 18.81 -0.74
N GLY A 31 -25.18 19.37 -1.49
CA GLY A 31 -26.42 19.93 -0.92
C GLY A 31 -26.18 21.06 0.09
N ASP A 32 -25.11 21.82 -0.04
CA ASP A 32 -24.69 22.94 0.81
C ASP A 32 -24.45 22.60 2.31
N GLU A 33 -24.47 21.31 2.68
CA GLU A 33 -24.40 20.85 4.06
C GLU A 33 -23.27 19.82 4.28
N PHE A 34 -23.04 18.93 3.33
CA PHE A 34 -22.13 17.79 3.53
C PHE A 34 -20.82 17.99 2.79
N CYS A 35 -19.78 18.27 3.55
CA CYS A 35 -18.42 18.43 3.00
C CYS A 35 -17.61 17.15 3.15
N GLY A 36 -17.11 16.61 2.04
CA GLY A 36 -16.08 15.58 1.98
C GLY A 36 -14.74 16.19 1.66
N ARG A 37 -13.69 15.89 2.45
CA ARG A 37 -12.31 16.32 2.21
C ARG A 37 -11.40 15.13 2.04
N ALA A 38 -10.49 15.18 1.08
CA ALA A 38 -9.50 14.13 0.87
C ALA A 38 -8.16 14.73 0.43
N SER A 39 -7.08 14.16 0.97
CA SER A 39 -5.71 14.52 0.62
C SER A 39 -5.05 13.35 -0.10
N VAL A 40 -4.32 13.63 -1.18
CA VAL A 40 -3.75 12.61 -2.05
C VAL A 40 -2.30 12.32 -1.65
N PRO A 41 -1.91 11.04 -1.46
CA PRO A 41 -0.52 10.68 -1.18
C PRO A 41 0.36 10.74 -2.43
N SER A 42 1.69 10.77 -2.23
CA SER A 42 2.70 10.85 -3.30
C SER A 42 3.82 9.83 -3.11
N GLY A 43 4.26 9.15 -4.16
CA GLY A 43 5.36 8.19 -4.12
C GLY A 43 6.76 8.84 -4.14
N ALA A 44 7.75 8.15 -3.54
CA ALA A 44 9.18 8.45 -3.75
C ALA A 44 9.74 7.66 -4.93
N SER A 45 9.43 6.36 -4.98
CA SER A 45 9.59 5.51 -6.15
C SER A 45 8.26 5.44 -6.90
N THR A 46 8.30 5.44 -8.23
CA THR A 46 7.09 5.34 -9.06
C THR A 46 7.33 4.29 -10.14
N GLY A 47 6.42 3.33 -10.24
CA GLY A 47 6.40 2.37 -11.33
C GLY A 47 6.24 3.07 -12.68
N LYS A 48 6.96 2.61 -13.68
CA LYS A 48 6.96 3.19 -15.05
C LYS A 48 5.57 3.30 -15.68
N HIS A 49 4.64 2.47 -15.24
CA HIS A 49 3.30 2.34 -15.80
C HIS A 49 2.20 2.97 -14.96
N GLU A 50 2.54 3.69 -13.89
CA GLU A 50 1.58 4.44 -13.07
C GLU A 50 0.88 5.54 -13.87
N ALA A 51 -0.33 5.91 -13.44
CA ALA A 51 -0.96 7.13 -13.91
C ALA A 51 -0.15 8.36 -13.48
N LEU A 52 -0.21 9.42 -14.28
CA LEU A 52 0.64 10.59 -14.10
C LEU A 52 0.22 11.42 -12.89
N GLU A 53 1.09 11.51 -11.91
CA GLU A 53 1.03 12.56 -10.90
C GLU A 53 1.46 13.89 -11.52
N LEU A 54 0.54 14.84 -11.64
CA LEU A 54 0.84 16.12 -12.29
C LEU A 54 1.61 17.03 -11.33
N ARG A 55 2.81 17.44 -11.77
CA ARG A 55 3.72 18.37 -11.09
C ARG A 55 3.98 19.59 -11.97
N ASP A 56 4.14 20.77 -11.35
CA ASP A 56 4.26 22.05 -12.06
C ASP A 56 5.56 22.16 -12.88
N LYS A 57 6.64 21.51 -12.43
CA LYS A 57 7.99 21.56 -13.05
C LYS A 57 8.62 22.96 -13.08
N GLU A 58 8.07 23.90 -12.35
CA GLU A 58 8.61 25.24 -12.14
C GLU A 58 9.61 25.25 -10.98
N GLU A 59 10.37 26.36 -10.79
CA GLU A 59 11.36 26.45 -9.71
C GLU A 59 10.76 26.33 -8.29
N ARG A 60 9.49 26.69 -8.16
CA ARG A 60 8.75 26.58 -6.90
C ARG A 60 8.76 25.15 -6.38
N TYR A 61 9.13 24.95 -5.11
CA TYR A 61 9.33 23.63 -4.49
C TYR A 61 10.30 22.70 -5.27
N GLY A 62 11.29 23.27 -5.96
CA GLY A 62 12.23 22.46 -6.75
C GLY A 62 11.59 21.66 -7.88
N GLY A 63 10.49 22.15 -8.43
CA GLY A 63 9.73 21.47 -9.50
C GLY A 63 8.62 20.51 -9.01
N LEU A 64 8.41 20.42 -7.70
CA LEU A 64 7.45 19.49 -7.09
C LEU A 64 6.09 20.11 -6.76
N GLY A 65 5.84 21.40 -7.13
CA GLY A 65 4.55 22.06 -6.95
C GLY A 65 3.39 21.30 -7.61
N VAL A 66 2.15 21.49 -7.11
CA VAL A 66 0.93 20.87 -7.62
C VAL A 66 -0.17 21.90 -7.89
N GLN A 67 0.20 23.17 -8.08
CA GLN A 67 -0.75 24.24 -8.34
C GLN A 67 -1.55 23.98 -9.62
N GLN A 68 -0.89 23.49 -10.68
CA GLN A 68 -1.55 23.14 -11.93
C GLN A 68 -2.61 22.04 -11.72
N ALA A 69 -2.34 21.04 -10.88
CA ALA A 69 -3.32 20.00 -10.55
C ALA A 69 -4.52 20.60 -9.79
N ALA A 70 -4.27 21.51 -8.83
CA ALA A 70 -5.33 22.22 -8.11
C ALA A 70 -6.16 23.10 -9.05
N ASP A 71 -5.52 23.82 -9.97
CA ASP A 71 -6.20 24.64 -11.00
C ASP A 71 -7.04 23.78 -11.95
N HIS A 72 -6.58 22.57 -12.30
CA HIS A 72 -7.37 21.62 -13.08
C HIS A 72 -8.62 21.15 -12.34
N VAL A 73 -8.55 20.94 -11.03
CA VAL A 73 -9.76 20.64 -10.24
C VAL A 73 -10.70 21.84 -10.28
N ASN A 74 -10.20 23.04 -9.93
CA ASN A 74 -11.03 24.22 -9.75
C ASN A 74 -11.63 24.75 -11.06
N ALA A 75 -10.89 24.71 -12.18
CA ALA A 75 -11.30 25.32 -13.43
C ALA A 75 -11.82 24.33 -14.49
N ARG A 76 -11.48 23.03 -14.41
CA ARG A 76 -11.84 22.06 -15.44
C ARG A 76 -12.74 20.93 -14.93
N ILE A 77 -12.43 20.35 -13.74
CA ILE A 77 -13.20 19.23 -13.20
C ILE A 77 -14.46 19.75 -12.50
N ALA A 78 -14.36 20.77 -11.64
CA ALA A 78 -15.48 21.32 -10.89
C ALA A 78 -16.68 21.67 -11.76
N PRO A 79 -16.55 22.41 -12.90
CA PRO A 79 -17.69 22.73 -13.76
C PRO A 79 -18.41 21.51 -14.33
N GLU A 80 -17.72 20.39 -14.53
CA GLU A 80 -18.28 19.18 -15.12
C GLU A 80 -19.00 18.28 -14.10
N VAL A 81 -18.60 18.36 -12.81
CA VAL A 81 -19.18 17.52 -11.76
C VAL A 81 -20.17 18.24 -10.86
N ILE A 82 -20.14 19.57 -10.80
CA ILE A 82 -21.16 20.37 -10.10
C ILE A 82 -22.53 20.10 -10.74
N GLY A 83 -23.54 19.87 -9.88
CA GLY A 83 -24.87 19.44 -10.30
C GLY A 83 -25.04 17.93 -10.39
N MET A 84 -23.97 17.13 -10.48
CA MET A 84 -24.09 15.67 -10.48
C MET A 84 -24.53 15.16 -9.09
N ASN A 85 -25.15 13.98 -9.06
CA ASN A 85 -25.51 13.36 -7.80
C ASN A 85 -24.26 12.80 -7.08
N VAL A 86 -23.94 13.32 -5.90
CA VAL A 86 -22.79 12.87 -5.10
C VAL A 86 -22.84 11.38 -4.76
N LEU A 87 -24.04 10.78 -4.75
CA LEU A 87 -24.24 9.34 -4.46
C LEU A 87 -23.90 8.44 -5.66
N ASP A 88 -23.63 9.00 -6.84
CA ASP A 88 -23.26 8.25 -8.04
C ASP A 88 -21.75 8.34 -8.31
N GLN A 89 -20.97 7.69 -7.46
CA GLN A 89 -19.49 7.67 -7.52
C GLN A 89 -18.99 7.29 -8.93
N ALA A 90 -19.57 6.25 -9.51
CA ALA A 90 -19.11 5.73 -10.80
C ALA A 90 -19.34 6.77 -11.92
N ALA A 91 -20.46 7.49 -11.91
CA ALA A 91 -20.73 8.54 -12.90
C ALA A 91 -19.75 9.71 -12.75
N VAL A 92 -19.45 10.16 -11.52
CA VAL A 92 -18.47 11.22 -11.25
C VAL A 92 -17.09 10.81 -11.77
N ASP A 93 -16.59 9.63 -11.38
CA ASP A 93 -15.29 9.12 -11.80
C ASP A 93 -15.21 8.97 -13.33
N GLN A 94 -16.26 8.41 -13.96
CA GLN A 94 -16.32 8.23 -15.39
C GLN A 94 -16.36 9.57 -16.15
N THR A 95 -16.97 10.61 -15.57
CA THR A 95 -16.96 11.97 -16.15
C THR A 95 -15.54 12.53 -16.17
N MET A 96 -14.80 12.41 -15.07
CA MET A 96 -13.40 12.83 -15.02
C MET A 96 -12.50 12.03 -15.99
N ILE A 97 -12.70 10.70 -16.10
CA ILE A 97 -11.95 9.85 -17.03
C ILE A 97 -12.18 10.27 -18.47
N ARG A 98 -13.44 10.59 -18.86
CA ARG A 98 -13.77 11.11 -20.20
C ARG A 98 -13.18 12.50 -20.45
N LEU A 99 -13.20 13.36 -19.44
CA LEU A 99 -12.64 14.72 -19.53
C LEU A 99 -11.13 14.69 -19.73
N ASP A 100 -10.42 13.78 -19.04
CA ASP A 100 -8.98 13.57 -19.24
C ASP A 100 -8.68 12.98 -20.61
N GLY A 101 -9.38 11.94 -21.02
CA GLY A 101 -9.30 11.30 -22.34
C GLY A 101 -8.02 10.55 -22.63
N THR A 102 -7.05 10.48 -21.68
CA THR A 102 -5.78 9.77 -21.85
C THR A 102 -5.76 8.46 -21.05
N LYS A 103 -4.85 7.55 -21.42
CA LYS A 103 -4.75 6.26 -20.72
C LYS A 103 -4.11 6.36 -19.32
N ASN A 104 -3.28 7.39 -19.11
CA ASN A 104 -2.48 7.58 -17.90
C ASN A 104 -2.82 8.88 -17.15
N LYS A 105 -3.98 9.49 -17.39
CA LYS A 105 -4.46 10.70 -16.74
C LYS A 105 -3.53 11.93 -16.95
N SER A 106 -2.84 12.00 -18.09
CA SER A 106 -1.82 13.03 -18.32
C SER A 106 -2.37 14.42 -18.61
N ASN A 107 -3.67 14.58 -18.92
CA ASN A 107 -4.27 15.87 -19.20
C ASN A 107 -4.78 16.60 -17.95
N LEU A 108 -5.24 15.88 -16.94
CA LEU A 108 -5.75 16.46 -15.69
C LEU A 108 -4.80 16.22 -14.53
N GLY A 109 -4.14 15.07 -14.51
CA GLY A 109 -3.35 14.55 -13.40
C GLY A 109 -4.15 13.53 -12.58
N ALA A 110 -3.54 12.37 -12.32
CA ALA A 110 -4.13 11.35 -11.47
C ALA A 110 -4.39 11.85 -10.04
N ASN A 111 -3.52 12.71 -9.52
CA ASN A 111 -3.67 13.37 -8.22
C ASN A 111 -4.90 14.29 -8.18
N ALA A 112 -5.13 15.10 -9.20
CA ALA A 112 -6.32 15.96 -9.30
C ALA A 112 -7.60 15.13 -9.31
N MET A 113 -7.67 14.11 -10.17
CA MET A 113 -8.84 13.24 -10.30
C MET A 113 -9.10 12.43 -9.01
N LEU A 114 -8.07 11.87 -8.42
CA LEU A 114 -8.21 11.08 -7.19
C LEU A 114 -8.72 11.94 -6.03
N GLY A 115 -8.23 13.15 -5.87
CA GLY A 115 -8.70 14.07 -4.82
C GLY A 115 -10.20 14.28 -4.89
N VAL A 116 -10.74 14.55 -6.06
CA VAL A 116 -12.20 14.71 -6.28
C VAL A 116 -12.94 13.41 -6.02
N SER A 117 -12.43 12.28 -6.55
CA SER A 117 -13.04 10.96 -6.38
C SER A 117 -13.19 10.57 -4.89
N LEU A 118 -12.13 10.73 -4.10
CA LEU A 118 -12.14 10.41 -2.66
C LEU A 118 -13.02 11.40 -1.85
N ALA A 119 -12.94 12.69 -2.16
CA ALA A 119 -13.75 13.70 -1.49
C ALA A 119 -15.26 13.50 -1.75
N THR A 120 -15.63 13.12 -2.99
CA THR A 120 -17.00 12.76 -3.37
C THR A 120 -17.54 11.61 -2.50
N ALA A 121 -16.76 10.54 -2.34
CA ALA A 121 -17.16 9.40 -1.51
C ALA A 121 -17.38 9.79 -0.05
N ARG A 122 -16.54 10.66 0.52
CA ARG A 122 -16.71 11.16 1.89
C ARG A 122 -17.95 12.04 2.04
N ALA A 123 -18.20 12.94 1.09
CA ALA A 123 -19.41 13.78 1.09
C ALA A 123 -20.67 12.90 1.03
N ALA A 124 -20.67 11.89 0.16
CA ALA A 124 -21.75 10.92 0.03
C ALA A 124 -21.99 10.12 1.32
N ALA A 125 -20.95 9.60 1.92
CA ALA A 125 -21.02 8.86 3.19
C ALA A 125 -21.58 9.75 4.32
N GLY A 126 -21.09 10.98 4.44
CA GLY A 126 -21.58 11.98 5.40
C GLY A 126 -23.07 12.30 5.21
N ALA A 127 -23.49 12.51 3.96
CA ALA A 127 -24.88 12.80 3.61
C ALA A 127 -25.86 11.66 3.91
N LEU A 128 -25.35 10.42 3.96
CA LEU A 128 -26.14 9.25 4.33
C LEU A 128 -26.01 8.91 5.83
N GLY A 129 -25.15 9.62 6.59
CA GLY A 129 -24.86 9.31 7.98
C GLY A 129 -24.17 7.96 8.18
N LEU A 130 -23.47 7.47 7.16
CA LEU A 130 -22.79 6.19 7.17
C LEU A 130 -21.27 6.36 7.38
N PRO A 131 -20.62 5.42 8.11
CA PRO A 131 -19.17 5.32 8.07
C PRO A 131 -18.70 5.10 6.64
N LEU A 132 -17.51 5.64 6.30
CA LEU A 132 -17.01 5.54 4.93
C LEU A 132 -16.82 4.09 4.47
N TYR A 133 -16.27 3.22 5.31
CA TYR A 133 -16.11 1.80 4.96
C TYR A 133 -17.44 1.09 4.65
N SER A 134 -18.52 1.43 5.40
CA SER A 134 -19.86 0.87 5.17
C SER A 134 -20.51 1.43 3.90
N TYR A 135 -20.29 2.72 3.61
CA TYR A 135 -20.77 3.33 2.37
C TYR A 135 -20.12 2.68 1.14
N LEU A 136 -18.80 2.46 1.17
CA LEU A 136 -18.04 1.90 0.06
C LEU A 136 -18.24 0.40 -0.13
N GLY A 137 -18.28 -0.37 0.96
CA GLY A 137 -18.27 -1.82 0.92
C GLY A 137 -19.64 -2.48 1.12
N GLY A 138 -20.65 -1.69 1.55
CA GLY A 138 -22.00 -2.20 1.80
C GLY A 138 -22.19 -2.68 3.24
N THR A 139 -23.34 -3.34 3.47
CA THR A 139 -23.84 -3.63 4.82
C THR A 139 -23.20 -4.84 5.51
N ASN A 140 -22.42 -5.63 4.80
CA ASN A 140 -21.84 -6.88 5.34
C ASN A 140 -20.33 -6.84 5.51
N VAL A 141 -19.70 -5.67 5.30
CA VAL A 141 -18.25 -5.53 5.50
C VAL A 141 -17.87 -5.51 6.97
N LYS A 142 -16.99 -6.40 7.38
CA LYS A 142 -16.61 -6.61 8.79
C LYS A 142 -15.17 -7.13 8.97
N LYS A 143 -14.45 -7.39 7.87
CA LYS A 143 -13.11 -7.94 7.89
C LYS A 143 -12.07 -6.84 8.08
N LEU A 144 -11.40 -6.86 9.26
CA LEU A 144 -10.24 -6.02 9.53
C LEU A 144 -9.01 -6.59 8.79
N PRO A 145 -8.17 -5.73 8.20
CA PRO A 145 -6.95 -6.18 7.53
C PRO A 145 -5.84 -6.52 8.53
N VAL A 146 -5.05 -7.55 8.24
CA VAL A 146 -3.78 -7.82 8.93
C VAL A 146 -2.76 -6.77 8.47
N PRO A 147 -2.14 -6.01 9.39
CA PRO A 147 -1.16 -5.00 9.01
C PRO A 147 0.18 -5.63 8.63
N MET A 148 0.80 -5.09 7.57
CA MET A 148 2.17 -5.33 7.15
C MET A 148 2.97 -4.09 7.57
N MET A 149 3.61 -4.15 8.75
CA MET A 149 4.27 -2.98 9.34
C MET A 149 5.74 -2.93 9.02
N ASN A 150 6.16 -1.96 8.21
CA ASN A 150 7.55 -1.74 7.85
C ASN A 150 8.36 -1.22 9.04
N ILE A 151 9.19 -2.09 9.65
CA ILE A 151 9.98 -1.77 10.84
C ILE A 151 11.47 -1.59 10.58
N MET A 152 11.96 -2.01 9.39
CA MET A 152 13.34 -1.80 8.94
C MET A 152 13.37 -1.39 7.47
N ASN A 153 14.11 -0.33 7.18
CA ASN A 153 14.19 0.28 5.85
C ASN A 153 15.58 0.11 5.23
N GLY A 154 15.60 -0.10 3.93
CA GLY A 154 16.77 -0.05 3.06
C GLY A 154 16.42 0.57 1.70
N GLY A 155 17.19 0.25 0.67
CA GLY A 155 16.94 0.71 -0.68
C GLY A 155 16.74 2.22 -0.78
N ARG A 156 15.71 2.66 -1.49
CA ARG A 156 15.38 4.08 -1.61
C ARG A 156 14.73 4.71 -0.38
N HIS A 157 14.28 3.91 0.57
CA HIS A 157 13.63 4.40 1.79
C HIS A 157 14.61 4.76 2.90
N ALA A 158 15.93 4.49 2.72
CA ALA A 158 16.96 4.77 3.70
C ALA A 158 18.32 5.05 3.06
N ASP A 159 19.09 5.99 3.61
CA ASP A 159 20.47 6.23 3.23
C ASP A 159 21.41 5.29 4.03
N ASN A 160 21.41 4.00 3.65
CA ASN A 160 22.20 2.95 4.26
C ASN A 160 22.66 1.91 3.23
N THR A 161 23.23 0.78 3.66
CA THR A 161 23.78 -0.28 2.81
C THR A 161 22.87 -1.50 2.69
N ILE A 162 21.59 -1.40 3.00
CA ILE A 162 20.61 -2.48 2.84
C ILE A 162 19.96 -2.34 1.47
N ASP A 163 20.12 -3.34 0.59
CA ASP A 163 19.58 -3.28 -0.78
C ASP A 163 18.07 -3.52 -0.86
N ILE A 164 17.52 -4.41 -0.02
CA ILE A 164 16.07 -4.65 0.08
C ILE A 164 15.40 -3.46 0.75
N GLN A 165 14.30 -2.97 0.14
CA GLN A 165 13.68 -1.69 0.49
C GLN A 165 12.95 -1.70 1.83
N GLU A 166 12.16 -2.75 2.11
CA GLU A 166 11.35 -2.84 3.33
C GLU A 166 11.34 -4.23 3.93
N PHE A 167 11.39 -4.25 5.25
CA PHE A 167 11.24 -5.46 6.06
C PHE A 167 10.09 -5.23 7.04
N MET A 168 9.03 -6.00 6.83
CA MET A 168 7.76 -5.83 7.53
C MET A 168 7.49 -6.98 8.49
N ILE A 169 6.76 -6.70 9.57
CA ILE A 169 6.17 -7.71 10.45
C ILE A 169 4.66 -7.77 10.25
N MET A 170 4.11 -8.98 10.42
CA MET A 170 2.69 -9.27 10.30
C MET A 170 2.21 -10.07 11.51
N PRO A 171 1.24 -9.58 12.31
CA PRO A 171 0.74 -10.25 13.51
C PRO A 171 -0.32 -11.31 13.15
N VAL A 172 0.11 -12.37 12.47
CA VAL A 172 -0.76 -13.41 11.89
C VAL A 172 -1.44 -14.31 12.91
N GLY A 173 -0.92 -14.35 14.14
CA GLY A 173 -1.50 -15.12 15.25
C GLY A 173 -2.34 -14.27 16.23
N ALA A 174 -2.60 -13.01 15.92
CA ALA A 174 -3.42 -12.15 16.77
C ALA A 174 -4.91 -12.54 16.68
N GLU A 175 -5.65 -12.39 17.78
CA GLU A 175 -7.08 -12.70 17.87
C GLU A 175 -7.95 -11.61 17.22
N ASN A 176 -7.47 -10.37 17.21
CA ASN A 176 -8.17 -9.20 16.68
C ASN A 176 -7.17 -8.12 16.26
N PHE A 177 -7.64 -7.06 15.61
CA PHE A 177 -6.78 -5.99 15.11
C PHE A 177 -6.04 -5.27 16.25
N LYS A 178 -6.72 -4.97 17.35
CA LYS A 178 -6.13 -4.30 18.53
C LYS A 178 -4.96 -5.10 19.11
N ASN A 179 -5.11 -6.41 19.27
CA ASN A 179 -4.02 -7.28 19.72
C ASN A 179 -2.87 -7.30 18.71
N GLY A 180 -3.19 -7.38 17.42
CA GLY A 180 -2.18 -7.33 16.35
C GLY A 180 -1.36 -6.04 16.36
N LEU A 181 -2.02 -4.90 16.56
CA LEU A 181 -1.34 -3.60 16.68
C LEU A 181 -0.44 -3.55 17.92
N GLN A 182 -0.90 -4.06 19.07
CA GLN A 182 -0.10 -4.18 20.29
C GLN A 182 1.16 -5.02 20.04
N MET A 183 1.01 -6.23 19.49
CA MET A 183 2.12 -7.12 19.17
C MET A 183 3.18 -6.43 18.32
N CYS A 184 2.76 -5.76 17.25
CA CYS A 184 3.67 -5.03 16.36
C CYS A 184 4.39 -3.88 17.07
N ALA A 185 3.71 -3.12 17.92
CA ALA A 185 4.30 -2.03 18.68
C ALA A 185 5.35 -2.55 19.68
N GLU A 186 5.08 -3.65 20.38
CA GLU A 186 6.00 -4.28 21.30
C GLU A 186 7.25 -4.81 20.59
N VAL A 187 7.09 -5.50 19.46
CA VAL A 187 8.21 -5.95 18.61
C VAL A 187 9.05 -4.77 18.11
N TYR A 188 8.40 -3.68 17.66
CA TYR A 188 9.09 -2.47 17.21
C TYR A 188 9.93 -1.84 18.33
N HIS A 189 9.42 -1.79 19.56
CA HIS A 189 10.16 -1.28 20.70
C HIS A 189 11.31 -2.18 21.11
N GLU A 190 11.16 -3.51 21.07
CA GLU A 190 12.25 -4.46 21.33
C GLU A 190 13.34 -4.36 20.26
N LEU A 191 12.95 -4.21 18.98
CA LEU A 191 13.92 -3.96 17.90
C LEU A 191 14.73 -2.68 18.15
N LYS A 192 14.07 -1.59 18.57
CA LYS A 192 14.77 -0.35 18.94
C LYS A 192 15.79 -0.55 20.05
N GLN A 193 15.45 -1.33 21.07
CA GLN A 193 16.37 -1.64 22.18
C GLN A 193 17.54 -2.51 21.70
N LEU A 194 17.29 -3.49 20.84
CA LEU A 194 18.35 -4.33 20.26
C LEU A 194 19.34 -3.51 19.45
N LEU A 195 18.86 -2.63 18.56
CA LEU A 195 19.69 -1.75 17.76
C LEU A 195 20.56 -0.84 18.64
N LYS A 196 19.98 -0.23 19.70
CA LYS A 196 20.74 0.59 20.66
C LYS A 196 21.82 -0.20 21.37
N ARG A 197 21.55 -1.44 21.82
CA ARG A 197 22.55 -2.29 22.50
C ARG A 197 23.70 -2.69 21.57
N LEU A 198 23.45 -2.73 20.27
CA LEU A 198 24.44 -3.03 19.25
C LEU A 198 25.10 -1.76 18.69
N GLU A 199 24.80 -0.59 19.29
CA GLU A 199 25.32 0.72 18.92
C GLU A 199 24.93 1.17 17.49
N TYR A 200 23.84 0.61 16.93
CA TYR A 200 23.27 1.02 15.67
C TYR A 200 22.36 2.25 15.82
N SER A 201 22.23 3.02 14.72
CA SER A 201 21.26 4.11 14.62
C SER A 201 19.83 3.61 14.80
N THR A 202 19.02 4.38 15.54
CA THR A 202 17.56 4.20 15.63
C THR A 202 16.80 5.35 15.00
N ALA A 203 17.45 6.09 14.08
CA ALA A 203 16.77 7.01 13.18
C ALA A 203 15.84 6.22 12.25
N VAL A 204 14.74 6.85 11.86
CA VAL A 204 13.70 6.22 11.04
C VAL A 204 13.67 6.81 9.64
N GLY A 205 13.33 5.97 8.67
CA GLY A 205 13.07 6.38 7.28
C GLY A 205 11.70 7.04 7.11
N ASP A 206 11.33 7.29 5.86
CA ASP A 206 10.08 7.98 5.48
C ASP A 206 8.83 7.27 5.99
N GLU A 207 8.87 5.95 6.14
CA GLU A 207 7.75 5.13 6.57
C GLU A 207 7.78 4.73 8.06
N GLY A 208 8.75 5.26 8.81
CA GLY A 208 8.85 5.05 10.26
C GLY A 208 9.66 3.81 10.68
N GLY A 209 10.10 2.96 9.75
CA GLY A 209 11.03 1.85 10.01
C GLY A 209 12.43 2.36 10.33
N PHE A 210 13.20 1.62 11.16
CA PHE A 210 14.59 1.97 11.47
C PHE A 210 15.48 1.81 10.24
N ALA A 211 16.51 2.66 10.14
CA ALA A 211 17.41 2.71 9.00
C ALA A 211 18.89 2.56 9.42
N PRO A 212 19.29 1.49 10.15
CA PRO A 212 20.67 1.26 10.52
C PRO A 212 21.51 0.84 9.32
N ASP A 213 22.81 1.04 9.40
CA ASP A 213 23.76 0.61 8.38
C ASP A 213 24.25 -0.83 8.66
N LEU A 214 23.44 -1.83 8.28
CA LEU A 214 23.71 -3.26 8.45
C LEU A 214 24.41 -3.85 7.20
N HIS A 215 24.89 -5.11 7.32
CA HIS A 215 25.72 -5.71 6.29
C HIS A 215 24.92 -6.28 5.10
N ASN A 216 23.76 -6.83 5.37
CA ASN A 216 22.90 -7.48 4.36
C ASN A 216 21.51 -7.81 4.93
N ALA A 217 20.61 -8.32 4.09
CA ALA A 217 19.27 -8.73 4.49
C ALA A 217 19.23 -9.86 5.54
N ASP A 218 20.21 -10.78 5.53
CA ASP A 218 20.29 -11.85 6.52
C ASP A 218 20.48 -11.31 7.95
N GLU A 219 21.30 -10.28 8.11
CA GLU A 219 21.48 -9.62 9.41
C GLU A 219 20.21 -8.91 9.87
N VAL A 220 19.49 -8.25 8.95
CA VAL A 220 18.20 -7.63 9.24
C VAL A 220 17.22 -8.67 9.74
N LEU A 221 17.03 -9.76 9.00
CA LEU A 221 16.07 -10.82 9.32
C LEU A 221 16.39 -11.48 10.67
N ARG A 222 17.67 -11.73 10.98
CA ARG A 222 18.08 -12.23 12.30
C ARG A 222 17.71 -11.29 13.44
N LEU A 223 17.90 -9.99 13.26
CA LEU A 223 17.54 -8.99 14.26
C LEU A 223 16.03 -8.91 14.45
N MET A 224 15.25 -9.00 13.38
CA MET A 224 13.79 -9.00 13.45
C MET A 224 13.27 -10.25 14.19
N VAL A 225 13.73 -11.44 13.84
CA VAL A 225 13.35 -12.67 14.55
C VAL A 225 13.69 -12.55 16.04
N LYS A 226 14.89 -12.06 16.37
CA LYS A 226 15.29 -11.84 17.76
C LYS A 226 14.44 -10.79 18.48
N ALA A 227 13.95 -9.78 17.77
CA ALA A 227 13.03 -8.78 18.33
C ALA A 227 11.66 -9.40 18.65
N VAL A 228 11.13 -10.24 17.76
CA VAL A 228 9.88 -10.99 17.96
C VAL A 228 9.99 -11.88 19.19
N GLU A 229 11.07 -12.69 19.30
CA GLU A 229 11.32 -13.56 20.45
C GLU A 229 11.45 -12.78 21.77
N LYS A 230 12.14 -11.61 21.74
CA LYS A 230 12.32 -10.77 22.93
C LYS A 230 11.04 -10.07 23.37
N ALA A 231 10.14 -9.79 22.43
CA ALA A 231 8.80 -9.29 22.74
C ALA A 231 7.89 -10.39 23.33
N GLY A 232 8.34 -11.65 23.37
CA GLY A 232 7.60 -12.77 23.92
C GLY A 232 6.73 -13.53 22.92
N TYR A 233 6.89 -13.25 21.63
CA TYR A 233 6.10 -13.88 20.56
C TYR A 233 6.88 -14.95 19.81
N GLN A 234 6.15 -15.89 19.17
CA GLN A 234 6.71 -16.98 18.38
C GLN A 234 6.84 -16.55 16.91
N PRO A 235 8.09 -16.46 16.36
CA PRO A 235 8.31 -16.16 14.94
C PRO A 235 7.61 -17.18 14.03
N GLY A 236 6.90 -16.68 13.01
CA GLY A 236 6.19 -17.49 12.02
C GLY A 236 4.82 -17.99 12.46
N LYS A 237 4.58 -18.12 13.77
CA LYS A 237 3.29 -18.57 14.30
C LYS A 237 2.43 -17.39 14.74
N GLU A 238 2.99 -16.46 15.50
CA GLU A 238 2.29 -15.28 15.99
C GLU A 238 2.65 -14.04 15.17
N VAL A 239 3.95 -13.87 14.86
CA VAL A 239 4.45 -12.77 14.05
C VAL A 239 5.29 -13.33 12.90
N ALA A 240 4.82 -13.12 11.68
CA ALA A 240 5.52 -13.46 10.44
C ALA A 240 6.25 -12.25 9.86
N ILE A 241 7.08 -12.49 8.84
CA ILE A 241 7.86 -11.47 8.15
C ILE A 241 7.36 -11.33 6.71
N ALA A 242 7.31 -10.09 6.21
CA ALA A 242 7.10 -9.77 4.80
C ALA A 242 8.22 -8.85 4.30
N LEU A 243 8.52 -8.93 3.01
CA LEU A 243 9.56 -8.14 2.35
C LEU A 243 8.95 -7.32 1.22
N ASP A 244 9.49 -6.14 0.99
CA ASP A 244 9.39 -5.41 -0.27
C ASP A 244 10.80 -5.22 -0.81
N VAL A 245 11.08 -5.84 -1.94
CA VAL A 245 12.42 -5.82 -2.55
C VAL A 245 12.59 -4.62 -3.45
N ALA A 246 11.51 -4.15 -4.09
CA ALA A 246 11.53 -3.12 -5.12
C ALA A 246 12.61 -3.42 -6.19
N ALA A 247 12.62 -4.67 -6.70
CA ALA A 247 13.74 -5.19 -7.48
C ALA A 247 13.98 -4.45 -8.81
N SER A 248 12.99 -3.71 -9.33
CA SER A 248 13.17 -2.82 -10.48
C SER A 248 14.25 -1.76 -10.23
N GLU A 249 14.44 -1.32 -8.96
CA GLU A 249 15.49 -0.37 -8.56
C GLU A 249 16.90 -1.01 -8.56
N LEU A 250 16.99 -2.32 -8.41
CA LEU A 250 18.23 -3.08 -8.45
C LEU A 250 18.61 -3.52 -9.88
N TYR A 251 17.66 -3.42 -10.84
CA TYR A 251 17.82 -4.00 -12.17
C TYR A 251 18.64 -3.12 -13.11
N ASP A 252 19.81 -3.62 -13.52
CA ASP A 252 20.61 -3.00 -14.57
C ASP A 252 20.17 -3.53 -15.95
N LYS A 253 19.56 -2.65 -16.74
CA LYS A 253 19.02 -2.96 -18.09
C LYS A 253 20.11 -3.34 -19.09
N ASN A 254 21.35 -2.86 -18.92
CA ASN A 254 22.47 -3.16 -19.83
C ASN A 254 22.99 -4.57 -19.62
N PHE A 255 23.09 -5.00 -18.36
CA PHE A 255 23.58 -6.33 -18.00
C PHE A 255 22.43 -7.34 -17.85
N LYS A 256 21.17 -6.89 -17.81
CA LYS A 256 19.98 -7.72 -17.51
C LYS A 256 20.15 -8.52 -16.23
N LYS A 257 20.64 -7.89 -15.18
CA LYS A 257 20.93 -8.48 -13.88
C LYS A 257 20.60 -7.50 -12.76
N TYR A 258 20.43 -8.02 -11.55
CA TYR A 258 20.16 -7.28 -10.33
C TYR A 258 21.47 -7.00 -9.61
N VAL A 259 21.74 -5.73 -9.31
CA VAL A 259 23.00 -5.26 -8.68
C VAL A 259 22.72 -4.88 -7.22
N PHE A 260 23.45 -5.49 -6.33
CA PHE A 260 23.35 -5.27 -4.88
C PHE A 260 24.53 -4.40 -4.43
N ASP A 261 24.40 -3.10 -4.60
CA ASP A 261 25.47 -2.13 -4.31
C ASP A 261 25.77 -2.01 -2.83
N GLY A 262 24.76 -2.17 -1.97
CA GLY A 262 24.93 -2.13 -0.53
C GLY A 262 25.74 -3.32 -0.01
N GLU A 263 25.36 -4.56 -0.39
CA GLU A 263 26.16 -5.75 -0.08
C GLU A 263 27.58 -5.65 -0.66
N ALA A 264 27.72 -5.11 -1.88
CA ALA A 264 29.01 -4.94 -2.54
C ALA A 264 29.94 -4.01 -1.76
N LYS A 265 29.44 -2.89 -1.25
CA LYS A 265 30.20 -1.97 -0.38
C LYS A 265 30.74 -2.65 0.86
N LYS A 266 29.94 -3.50 1.50
CA LYS A 266 30.34 -4.23 2.71
C LYS A 266 31.31 -5.36 2.42
N LYS A 267 31.17 -6.06 1.28
CA LYS A 267 32.03 -7.20 0.91
C LYS A 267 33.30 -6.81 0.15
N GLY A 268 33.34 -5.61 -0.43
CA GLY A 268 34.48 -5.10 -1.20
C GLY A 268 34.58 -5.65 -2.63
N TYR A 269 33.54 -6.31 -3.14
CA TYR A 269 33.43 -6.78 -4.53
C TYR A 269 31.98 -6.70 -5.04
N LYS A 270 31.82 -6.63 -6.37
CA LYS A 270 30.50 -6.47 -7.01
C LYS A 270 29.62 -7.70 -6.77
N ILE A 271 28.41 -7.48 -6.30
CA ILE A 271 27.38 -8.51 -6.11
C ILE A 271 26.32 -8.33 -7.19
N VAL A 272 26.13 -9.34 -8.01
CA VAL A 272 25.20 -9.30 -9.15
C VAL A 272 24.49 -10.65 -9.24
N ARG A 273 23.16 -10.62 -9.40
CA ARG A 273 22.32 -11.81 -9.52
C ARG A 273 21.51 -11.78 -10.83
N SER A 274 21.40 -12.89 -11.53
CA SER A 274 20.38 -13.10 -12.55
C SER A 274 19.00 -13.26 -11.89
N ALA A 275 17.91 -13.29 -12.67
CA ALA A 275 16.58 -13.56 -12.13
C ALA A 275 16.52 -14.94 -11.42
N GLU A 276 17.16 -15.96 -11.98
CA GLU A 276 17.22 -17.31 -11.42
C GLU A 276 18.00 -17.33 -10.09
N GLU A 277 19.21 -16.74 -10.06
CA GLU A 277 20.03 -16.59 -8.86
C GLU A 277 19.31 -15.77 -7.76
N LEU A 278 18.46 -14.83 -8.16
CA LEU A 278 17.66 -14.04 -7.21
C LEU A 278 16.48 -14.85 -6.66
N ILE A 279 15.87 -15.71 -7.48
CA ILE A 279 14.84 -16.66 -7.02
C ILE A 279 15.44 -17.65 -5.99
N ASP A 280 16.64 -18.19 -6.27
CA ASP A 280 17.36 -19.07 -5.34
C ASP A 280 17.64 -18.34 -4.00
N TYR A 281 18.04 -17.09 -4.07
CA TYR A 281 18.27 -16.26 -2.88
C TYR A 281 17.00 -16.08 -2.02
N TYR A 282 15.83 -15.89 -2.65
CA TYR A 282 14.57 -15.85 -1.90
C TYR A 282 14.19 -17.21 -1.32
N GLU A 283 14.44 -18.28 -2.05
CA GLU A 283 14.18 -19.64 -1.55
C GLU A 283 14.98 -19.93 -0.27
N GLU A 284 16.28 -19.58 -0.23
CA GLU A 284 17.10 -19.68 0.97
C GLU A 284 16.53 -18.81 2.12
N MET A 285 16.02 -17.62 1.83
CA MET A 285 15.42 -16.75 2.86
C MET A 285 14.17 -17.36 3.48
N ILE A 286 13.24 -17.89 2.68
CA ILE A 286 12.00 -18.50 3.19
C ILE A 286 12.24 -19.84 3.90
N GLU A 287 13.33 -20.56 3.60
CA GLU A 287 13.72 -21.75 4.34
C GLU A 287 14.29 -21.41 5.72
N LYS A 288 14.99 -20.29 5.83
CA LYS A 288 15.70 -19.89 7.05
C LYS A 288 14.88 -19.01 7.98
N TYR A 289 13.96 -18.20 7.45
CA TYR A 289 13.20 -17.21 8.19
C TYR A 289 11.71 -17.36 7.94
N PRO A 290 10.83 -16.90 8.84
CA PRO A 290 9.39 -16.99 8.71
C PRO A 290 8.85 -15.91 7.72
N VAL A 291 9.39 -15.88 6.51
CA VAL A 291 8.96 -14.99 5.43
C VAL A 291 7.74 -15.59 4.75
N VAL A 292 6.62 -14.88 4.78
CA VAL A 292 5.33 -15.31 4.22
C VAL A 292 4.88 -14.49 3.01
N SER A 293 5.55 -13.37 2.73
CA SER A 293 5.20 -12.48 1.61
C SER A 293 6.43 -11.77 1.06
N ILE A 294 6.54 -11.66 -0.26
CA ILE A 294 7.59 -10.92 -0.96
C ILE A 294 6.92 -10.04 -2.03
N GLU A 295 7.11 -8.74 -1.91
CA GLU A 295 6.63 -7.74 -2.85
C GLU A 295 7.75 -7.37 -3.83
N ASP A 296 7.38 -7.23 -5.11
CA ASP A 296 8.23 -6.86 -6.24
C ASP A 296 9.63 -7.53 -6.23
N PRO A 297 9.66 -8.88 -6.17
CA PRO A 297 10.91 -9.65 -6.14
C PRO A 297 11.71 -9.60 -7.43
N LEU A 298 11.13 -9.17 -8.56
CA LEU A 298 11.76 -9.05 -9.87
C LEU A 298 11.33 -7.75 -10.57
N ASP A 299 12.07 -7.38 -11.65
CA ASP A 299 11.76 -6.19 -12.47
C ASP A 299 10.31 -6.19 -12.98
N GLU A 300 9.69 -5.02 -13.02
CA GLU A 300 8.27 -4.79 -13.38
C GLU A 300 7.89 -5.25 -14.79
N ASP A 301 8.85 -5.46 -15.67
CA ASP A 301 8.66 -5.93 -17.05
C ASP A 301 9.17 -7.37 -17.29
N ASP A 302 9.80 -8.03 -16.30
CA ASP A 302 10.29 -9.42 -16.41
C ASP A 302 9.19 -10.48 -16.18
N TRP A 303 8.22 -10.52 -17.09
CA TRP A 303 7.07 -11.43 -17.01
C TRP A 303 7.41 -12.93 -17.01
N GLU A 304 8.52 -13.33 -17.64
CA GLU A 304 8.97 -14.72 -17.66
C GLU A 304 9.63 -15.10 -16.34
N GLY A 305 10.46 -14.21 -15.79
CA GLY A 305 11.03 -14.38 -14.45
C GLY A 305 9.92 -14.48 -13.40
N TRP A 306 8.93 -13.59 -13.44
CA TRP A 306 7.78 -13.63 -12.54
C TRP A 306 6.99 -14.94 -12.62
N LYS A 307 6.81 -15.48 -13.83
CA LYS A 307 6.16 -16.78 -13.99
C LYS A 307 7.00 -17.89 -13.35
N THR A 308 8.30 -17.94 -13.62
CA THR A 308 9.22 -18.93 -13.04
C THR A 308 9.22 -18.85 -11.52
N LEU A 309 9.30 -17.63 -10.97
CA LEU A 309 9.22 -17.38 -9.53
C LEU A 309 7.90 -17.91 -8.94
N THR A 310 6.77 -17.61 -9.59
CA THR A 310 5.45 -18.04 -9.11
C THR A 310 5.29 -19.56 -9.17
N ASP A 311 5.78 -20.21 -10.24
CA ASP A 311 5.77 -21.67 -10.33
C ASP A 311 6.60 -22.33 -9.22
N ARG A 312 7.72 -21.71 -8.78
CA ARG A 312 8.61 -22.25 -7.74
C ARG A 312 8.14 -21.94 -6.31
N LEU A 313 7.72 -20.72 -6.06
CA LEU A 313 7.51 -20.22 -4.68
C LEU A 313 6.06 -19.86 -4.36
N GLY A 314 5.18 -19.75 -5.36
CA GLY A 314 3.83 -19.22 -5.19
C GLY A 314 2.90 -20.04 -4.29
N GLU A 315 3.18 -21.33 -4.08
CA GLU A 315 2.44 -22.17 -3.10
C GLU A 315 2.97 -22.02 -1.67
N ARG A 316 4.19 -21.49 -1.51
CA ARG A 316 4.89 -21.36 -0.21
C ARG A 316 4.77 -19.97 0.37
N VAL A 317 4.75 -18.93 -0.49
CA VAL A 317 4.71 -17.52 -0.06
C VAL A 317 3.77 -16.70 -0.94
N GLN A 318 3.28 -15.61 -0.40
CA GLN A 318 2.59 -14.58 -1.16
C GLN A 318 3.60 -13.79 -2.00
N LEU A 319 3.32 -13.66 -3.30
CA LEU A 319 4.10 -12.88 -4.25
C LEU A 319 3.26 -11.69 -4.69
N VAL A 320 3.61 -10.50 -4.20
CA VAL A 320 2.83 -9.28 -4.41
C VAL A 320 3.42 -8.48 -5.57
N GLY A 321 2.59 -8.16 -6.57
CA GLY A 321 2.97 -7.20 -7.60
C GLY A 321 2.50 -5.80 -7.24
N ASP A 322 3.44 -4.89 -7.01
CA ASP A 322 3.24 -3.43 -6.93
C ASP A 322 3.54 -2.80 -8.29
N ASP A 323 4.80 -2.54 -8.62
CA ASP A 323 5.21 -1.98 -9.91
C ASP A 323 4.84 -2.89 -11.09
N LEU A 324 4.78 -4.20 -10.86
CA LEU A 324 4.30 -5.17 -11.85
C LEU A 324 2.88 -4.85 -12.34
N PHE A 325 1.98 -4.43 -11.45
CA PHE A 325 0.57 -4.23 -11.75
C PHE A 325 0.10 -2.78 -11.72
N VAL A 326 0.72 -1.93 -10.90
CA VAL A 326 0.40 -0.50 -10.71
C VAL A 326 -1.09 -0.23 -10.54
N THR A 327 -1.79 -1.09 -9.80
CA THR A 327 -3.26 -1.02 -9.61
C THR A 327 -4.06 -1.02 -10.93
N ASN A 328 -3.45 -1.43 -12.05
CA ASN A 328 -4.01 -1.35 -13.39
C ASN A 328 -4.63 -2.66 -13.83
N THR A 329 -5.93 -2.68 -14.11
CA THR A 329 -6.69 -3.88 -14.51
C THR A 329 -6.14 -4.56 -15.76
N ARG A 330 -5.55 -3.83 -16.71
CA ARG A 330 -4.95 -4.41 -17.93
C ARG A 330 -3.66 -5.17 -17.62
N ARG A 331 -2.80 -4.60 -16.76
CA ARG A 331 -1.57 -5.28 -16.31
C ARG A 331 -1.91 -6.48 -15.42
N LEU A 332 -2.88 -6.32 -14.51
CA LEU A 332 -3.38 -7.42 -13.67
C LEU A 332 -3.94 -8.56 -14.53
N ALA A 333 -4.79 -8.28 -15.52
CA ALA A 333 -5.32 -9.28 -16.44
C ALA A 333 -4.21 -10.01 -17.23
N LYS A 334 -3.10 -9.31 -17.55
CA LYS A 334 -1.91 -9.95 -18.16
C LYS A 334 -1.23 -10.90 -17.18
N GLY A 335 -1.05 -10.51 -15.92
CA GLY A 335 -0.47 -11.34 -14.86
C GLY A 335 -1.30 -12.60 -14.60
N ILE A 336 -2.60 -12.44 -14.45
CA ILE A 336 -3.54 -13.56 -14.25
C ILE A 336 -3.42 -14.58 -15.39
N ARG A 337 -3.44 -14.13 -16.66
CA ARG A 337 -3.27 -15.03 -17.82
C ARG A 337 -1.91 -15.73 -17.85
N ARG A 338 -0.85 -15.07 -17.37
CA ARG A 338 0.51 -15.61 -17.33
C ARG A 338 0.81 -16.42 -16.06
N LYS A 339 -0.11 -16.42 -15.09
CA LYS A 339 0.11 -16.97 -13.75
C LYS A 339 1.34 -16.36 -13.07
N ALA A 340 1.49 -15.05 -13.17
CA ALA A 340 2.58 -14.28 -12.59
C ALA A 340 2.08 -13.57 -11.32
N ALA A 341 2.72 -13.78 -10.19
CA ALA A 341 2.29 -13.38 -8.85
C ALA A 341 1.02 -14.14 -8.34
N ASN A 342 0.64 -13.91 -7.09
CA ASN A 342 -0.60 -14.44 -6.48
C ASN A 342 -1.29 -13.39 -5.58
N ALA A 343 -0.76 -12.16 -5.57
CA ALA A 343 -1.33 -11.01 -4.88
C ALA A 343 -1.02 -9.71 -5.63
N ILE A 344 -1.80 -8.69 -5.36
CA ILE A 344 -1.62 -7.33 -5.90
C ILE A 344 -1.60 -6.31 -4.76
N LEU A 345 -0.69 -5.34 -4.87
CA LEU A 345 -0.73 -4.12 -4.07
C LEU A 345 -1.69 -3.11 -4.73
N ILE A 346 -2.53 -2.46 -3.93
CA ILE A 346 -3.50 -1.46 -4.37
C ILE A 346 -3.10 -0.09 -3.83
N LYS A 347 -2.63 0.77 -4.69
CA LYS A 347 -2.32 2.17 -4.42
C LYS A 347 -3.28 3.04 -5.24
N VAL A 348 -4.24 3.66 -4.60
CA VAL A 348 -5.31 4.40 -5.30
C VAL A 348 -4.81 5.51 -6.23
N ASN A 349 -3.67 6.12 -5.89
CA ASN A 349 -3.07 7.18 -6.72
C ASN A 349 -2.33 6.66 -7.97
N GLN A 350 -1.97 5.35 -8.03
CA GLN A 350 -1.37 4.76 -9.24
C GLN A 350 -2.35 4.66 -10.41
N ILE A 351 -3.66 4.74 -10.15
CA ILE A 351 -4.71 4.64 -11.17
C ILE A 351 -5.57 5.90 -11.26
N GLY A 352 -5.82 6.60 -10.14
CA GLY A 352 -6.36 7.95 -10.10
C GLY A 352 -7.86 8.08 -9.86
N THR A 353 -8.62 6.98 -9.69
CA THR A 353 -10.02 7.00 -9.23
C THR A 353 -10.34 5.85 -8.28
N LEU A 354 -11.33 6.06 -7.42
CA LEU A 354 -11.82 5.04 -6.51
C LEU A 354 -12.49 3.89 -7.26
N THR A 355 -13.28 4.20 -8.30
CA THR A 355 -13.95 3.20 -9.15
C THR A 355 -12.95 2.25 -9.79
N GLU A 356 -11.90 2.76 -10.45
CA GLU A 356 -10.87 1.91 -11.08
C GLU A 356 -10.09 1.09 -10.04
N SER A 357 -9.87 1.64 -8.83
CA SER A 357 -9.20 0.93 -7.73
C SER A 357 -10.03 -0.27 -7.26
N PHE A 358 -11.35 -0.11 -7.07
CA PHE A 358 -12.25 -1.20 -6.71
C PHE A 358 -12.42 -2.22 -7.85
N GLU A 359 -12.36 -1.80 -9.12
CA GLU A 359 -12.33 -2.72 -10.26
C GLU A 359 -11.09 -3.62 -10.23
N ALA A 360 -9.92 -3.06 -9.90
CA ALA A 360 -8.69 -3.85 -9.75
C ALA A 360 -8.78 -4.85 -8.58
N VAL A 361 -9.28 -4.41 -7.41
CA VAL A 361 -9.53 -5.29 -6.26
C VAL A 361 -10.45 -6.43 -6.64
N LYS A 362 -11.61 -6.13 -7.22
CA LYS A 362 -12.60 -7.13 -7.62
C LYS A 362 -12.06 -8.13 -8.65
N MET A 363 -11.30 -7.64 -9.63
CA MET A 363 -10.64 -8.49 -10.62
C MET A 363 -9.65 -9.45 -9.96
N ALA A 364 -8.82 -8.97 -9.03
CA ALA A 364 -7.85 -9.77 -8.30
C ALA A 364 -8.54 -10.87 -7.49
N GLN A 365 -9.50 -10.50 -6.65
CA GLN A 365 -10.24 -11.42 -5.79
C GLN A 365 -11.00 -12.49 -6.59
N ASN A 366 -11.63 -12.12 -7.71
CA ASN A 366 -12.32 -13.08 -8.60
C ASN A 366 -11.36 -14.07 -9.26
N ALA A 367 -10.08 -13.71 -9.40
CA ALA A 367 -9.04 -14.59 -9.93
C ALA A 367 -8.29 -15.38 -8.85
N GLY A 368 -8.68 -15.26 -7.59
CA GLY A 368 -8.03 -15.93 -6.45
C GLY A 368 -6.74 -15.23 -5.99
N TYR A 369 -6.44 -14.02 -6.49
CA TYR A 369 -5.33 -13.21 -6.00
C TYR A 369 -5.72 -12.54 -4.69
N LYS A 370 -4.77 -12.46 -3.76
CA LYS A 370 -4.92 -11.65 -2.55
C LYS A 370 -4.72 -10.16 -2.88
N THR A 371 -5.29 -9.31 -2.05
CA THR A 371 -5.18 -7.86 -2.19
C THR A 371 -4.57 -7.25 -0.94
N VAL A 372 -3.68 -6.28 -1.12
CA VAL A 372 -3.05 -5.51 -0.05
C VAL A 372 -3.32 -4.03 -0.33
N ILE A 373 -4.06 -3.35 0.53
CA ILE A 373 -4.25 -1.90 0.41
C ILE A 373 -3.00 -1.21 0.95
N SER A 374 -2.47 -0.25 0.21
CA SER A 374 -1.18 0.35 0.52
C SER A 374 -1.22 1.87 0.58
N HIS A 375 -0.39 2.41 1.47
CA HIS A 375 0.02 3.80 1.52
C HIS A 375 1.04 4.14 0.41
N ARG A 376 1.56 5.37 0.45
CA ARG A 376 2.75 5.77 -0.29
C ARG A 376 3.82 6.29 0.70
N SER A 377 5.06 6.47 0.19
CA SER A 377 6.16 7.03 1.00
C SER A 377 5.88 8.47 1.47
N GLY A 378 5.30 9.31 0.61
CA GLY A 378 4.78 10.63 0.99
C GLY A 378 3.30 10.56 1.34
N GLU A 379 2.98 10.60 2.62
CA GLU A 379 1.63 10.51 3.15
C GLU A 379 1.15 11.82 3.76
N THR A 380 -0.15 11.89 4.01
CA THR A 380 -0.82 12.94 4.75
C THR A 380 -1.50 12.36 5.99
N ALA A 381 -2.16 13.18 6.78
CA ALA A 381 -2.99 12.73 7.90
C ALA A 381 -4.29 12.02 7.45
N ASP A 382 -4.55 11.94 6.13
CA ASP A 382 -5.73 11.29 5.58
C ASP A 382 -5.74 9.79 5.85
N THR A 383 -6.87 9.26 6.33
CA THR A 383 -7.02 7.85 6.73
C THR A 383 -7.81 7.00 5.73
N PHE A 384 -8.06 7.52 4.54
CA PHE A 384 -8.99 6.92 3.56
C PHE A 384 -8.68 5.45 3.26
N ILE A 385 -7.39 5.09 3.15
CA ILE A 385 -6.97 3.72 2.85
C ILE A 385 -7.34 2.70 3.95
N ALA A 386 -7.49 3.12 5.20
CA ALA A 386 -7.99 2.26 6.27
C ALA A 386 -9.46 1.85 6.01
N ASP A 387 -10.29 2.82 5.63
CA ASP A 387 -11.68 2.56 5.26
C ASP A 387 -11.79 1.71 3.98
N ILE A 388 -10.93 1.97 2.97
CA ILE A 388 -10.87 1.13 1.74
C ILE A 388 -10.49 -0.31 2.10
N ALA A 389 -9.53 -0.54 2.99
CA ALA A 389 -9.07 -1.88 3.32
C ALA A 389 -10.19 -2.74 3.92
N VAL A 390 -11.05 -2.14 4.75
CA VAL A 390 -12.23 -2.80 5.31
C VAL A 390 -13.33 -2.92 4.26
N ALA A 391 -13.64 -1.85 3.51
CA ALA A 391 -14.68 -1.82 2.48
C ALA A 391 -14.45 -2.86 1.38
N ALA A 392 -13.19 -3.05 0.98
CA ALA A 392 -12.78 -4.00 -0.05
C ALA A 392 -12.61 -5.43 0.48
N GLU A 393 -12.76 -5.65 1.80
CA GLU A 393 -12.42 -6.90 2.49
C GLU A 393 -11.04 -7.43 2.04
N ALA A 394 -10.07 -6.52 1.89
CA ALA A 394 -8.77 -6.83 1.32
C ALA A 394 -7.96 -7.85 2.14
N GLY A 395 -8.22 -7.90 3.45
CA GLY A 395 -7.57 -8.80 4.39
C GLY A 395 -6.16 -8.39 4.79
N GLN A 396 -5.54 -7.43 4.10
CA GLN A 396 -4.18 -6.93 4.39
C GLN A 396 -4.08 -5.43 4.12
N ILE A 397 -3.26 -4.74 4.91
CA ILE A 397 -2.92 -3.32 4.72
C ILE A 397 -1.43 -3.09 4.96
N LYS A 398 -0.76 -2.38 4.04
CA LYS A 398 0.62 -1.93 4.14
C LYS A 398 0.61 -0.41 4.34
N THR A 399 0.91 0.08 5.56
CA THR A 399 0.85 1.51 5.85
C THR A 399 1.93 2.00 6.84
N GLY A 400 3.13 1.43 6.72
CA GLY A 400 4.33 1.84 7.44
C GLY A 400 4.47 1.26 8.84
N ALA A 401 5.39 1.79 9.62
CA ALA A 401 5.66 1.38 10.99
C ALA A 401 4.62 1.92 11.98
N PRO A 402 4.56 1.39 13.22
CA PRO A 402 3.80 2.00 14.32
C PRO A 402 4.52 3.25 14.85
N CYS A 403 4.95 4.10 13.96
CA CYS A 403 5.73 5.33 14.20
C CYS A 403 5.45 6.33 13.07
N ARG A 404 5.55 7.64 13.35
CA ARG A 404 5.17 8.78 12.49
C ARG A 404 3.64 8.91 12.37
N SER A 405 3.13 10.10 12.67
CA SER A 405 1.69 10.35 12.86
C SER A 405 0.86 9.98 11.63
N GLU A 406 1.35 10.28 10.42
CA GLU A 406 0.68 9.99 9.17
C GLU A 406 0.52 8.47 8.88
N ARG A 407 1.31 7.62 9.53
CA ARG A 407 1.16 6.15 9.50
C ARG A 407 0.20 5.69 10.58
N VAL A 408 0.46 6.14 11.81
CA VAL A 408 -0.30 5.76 13.01
C VAL A 408 -1.78 6.13 12.89
N GLU A 409 -2.13 7.24 12.23
CA GLU A 409 -3.53 7.64 12.02
C GLU A 409 -4.35 6.59 11.24
N LYS A 410 -3.75 5.87 10.29
CA LYS A 410 -4.41 4.78 9.56
C LYS A 410 -4.72 3.61 10.49
N TYR A 411 -3.78 3.25 11.37
CA TYR A 411 -3.98 2.21 12.39
C TYR A 411 -5.01 2.64 13.43
N ASN A 412 -4.98 3.88 13.89
CA ASN A 412 -5.99 4.44 14.79
C ASN A 412 -7.39 4.43 14.16
N GLN A 413 -7.49 4.67 12.85
CA GLN A 413 -8.77 4.57 12.15
C GLN A 413 -9.28 3.13 12.13
N LEU A 414 -8.42 2.14 11.92
CA LEU A 414 -8.80 0.72 11.99
C LEU A 414 -9.25 0.32 13.40
N LEU A 415 -8.64 0.83 14.46
CA LEU A 415 -9.14 0.64 15.84
C LEU A 415 -10.55 1.22 16.03
N ARG A 416 -10.83 2.42 15.49
CA ARG A 416 -12.17 3.03 15.54
C ARG A 416 -13.19 2.21 14.75
N ILE A 417 -12.78 1.62 13.64
CA ILE A 417 -13.63 0.72 12.84
C ILE A 417 -13.91 -0.57 13.60
N GLU A 418 -12.88 -1.20 14.18
CA GLU A 418 -13.02 -2.41 15.00
C GLU A 418 -13.99 -2.18 16.19
N GLU A 419 -13.80 -1.07 16.94
CA GLU A 419 -14.69 -0.70 18.04
C GLU A 419 -16.15 -0.54 17.57
N ARG A 420 -16.38 0.07 16.41
CA ARG A 420 -17.72 0.25 15.85
C ARG A 420 -18.35 -1.04 15.37
N LEU A 421 -17.57 -1.97 14.84
CA LEU A 421 -18.04 -3.30 14.43
C LEU A 421 -18.36 -4.18 15.64
N GLY A 422 -17.64 -4.00 16.77
CA GLY A 422 -17.84 -4.78 17.98
C GLY A 422 -17.68 -6.29 17.74
N ASP A 423 -18.62 -7.08 18.24
CA ASP A 423 -18.56 -8.55 18.20
C ASP A 423 -18.68 -9.15 16.79
N VAL A 424 -19.03 -8.35 15.78
CA VAL A 424 -19.09 -8.85 14.39
C VAL A 424 -17.79 -8.62 13.61
N ALA A 425 -16.80 -7.95 14.22
CA ALA A 425 -15.50 -7.74 13.61
C ALA A 425 -14.82 -9.09 13.35
N GLU A 426 -14.29 -9.26 12.16
CA GLU A 426 -13.49 -10.43 11.77
C GLU A 426 -12.04 -10.02 11.55
N TYR A 427 -11.12 -10.80 12.14
CA TYR A 427 -9.69 -10.67 11.91
C TYR A 427 -9.11 -12.06 11.66
N GLN A 428 -8.55 -12.29 10.48
CA GLN A 428 -8.13 -13.63 10.06
C GLN A 428 -6.74 -13.59 9.44
N ASN A 429 -5.92 -14.58 9.75
CA ASN A 429 -4.64 -14.80 9.11
C ASN A 429 -4.84 -15.01 7.58
N PRO A 430 -4.27 -14.16 6.72
CA PRO A 430 -4.49 -14.24 5.27
C PRO A 430 -3.79 -15.45 4.62
N PHE A 431 -2.95 -16.19 5.34
CA PHE A 431 -2.16 -17.32 4.82
C PHE A 431 -2.75 -18.69 5.15
N VAL A 432 -3.76 -18.78 6.03
CA VAL A 432 -4.48 -20.03 6.29
C VAL A 432 -5.42 -20.34 5.12
N GLN A 433 -5.39 -21.56 4.61
CA GLN A 433 -6.31 -21.98 3.56
C GLN A 433 -7.69 -22.26 4.16
N LYS A 434 -8.76 -21.77 3.52
CA LYS A 434 -10.17 -22.04 3.94
C LYS A 434 -10.50 -23.54 4.11
N THR A 435 -9.75 -24.43 3.47
CA THR A 435 -9.89 -25.89 3.62
C THR A 435 -9.45 -26.41 4.98
N ASP A 436 -8.57 -25.72 5.67
CA ASP A 436 -8.11 -26.12 7.01
C ASP A 436 -9.08 -25.63 8.08
N GLU A 437 -9.64 -24.42 7.94
CA GLU A 437 -10.70 -23.91 8.81
C GLU A 437 -12.00 -24.78 8.75
N LEU A 438 -12.37 -25.26 7.55
CA LEU A 438 -13.50 -26.17 7.38
C LEU A 438 -13.27 -27.53 8.03
N LYS A 439 -12.04 -28.04 8.05
CA LYS A 439 -11.72 -29.31 8.75
C LYS A 439 -11.81 -29.17 10.26
N ASP A 440 -11.34 -28.05 10.81
CA ASP A 440 -11.42 -27.78 12.25
C ASP A 440 -12.86 -27.50 12.70
N SER A 441 -13.67 -26.83 11.89
CA SER A 441 -15.10 -26.58 12.18
C SER A 441 -16.01 -27.83 12.02
N LEU A 442 -15.58 -28.83 11.26
CA LEU A 442 -16.28 -30.11 11.11
C LEU A 442 -15.81 -31.18 12.13
N ALA A 443 -14.77 -30.89 12.88
CA ALA A 443 -14.23 -31.75 13.94
C ALA A 443 -14.81 -31.43 15.34
N LEU A 444 -15.68 -30.42 15.45
CA LEU A 444 -16.48 -30.07 16.62
C LEU A 444 -17.92 -30.52 16.44
#